data_12f3735c67d245eb7d4b5273bf5a4656
#
_entry.id   12f3735c67d245eb7d4b5273bf5a4656
#
_cell.length_a   1.000
_cell.length_b   1.000
_cell.length_c   1.000
_cell.angle_alpha   90.00
_cell.angle_beta   90.00
_cell.angle_gamma   90.00
#
_symmetry.space_group_name_H-M   'P 1'
#
loop_
_entity.id
_entity.type
_entity.pdbx_description
1 polymer ?
#
loop_
_entity_poly.entity_id
_entity_poly.type
_entity_poly.pdbx_seq_one_letter_code
_entity_poly.pdbx_strand_id
1 'polypeptide(L)'
;MSTAIDLNCDMGESYGAWHMGNDEAVLQFVSSANIACGFHGGDPSTMRKTVAAAMAHKVSVGAHPSLPDLVGFGRRAMQITPQEAYDMVVYQVGALAAVAATQGTRLHHVKAHGALYNMAAKDEALSQAICRAVRDVDASLVLYGLAGSKLVEAARELGLRAAHEVFADRSYQDDGSLTPRSQPGAMIEDVDTAVAQVLKMVREGVVRSVSGRDVPVQADTLCIHGDQPNARVFAQALRDALKTAGIDVRAVPQA
;
A
#
# COMPACT_ATOMS: atom_id res chain seq x y z
N MET A 1 10.34 -6.16 19.67
CA MET A 1 9.21 -6.75 18.91
C MET A 1 8.16 -5.67 18.75
N SER A 2 7.62 -5.48 17.58
CA SER A 2 6.54 -4.50 17.37
C SER A 2 5.29 -5.00 18.09
N THR A 3 4.74 -4.18 18.97
CA THR A 3 3.45 -4.46 19.63
C THR A 3 2.27 -4.00 18.79
N ALA A 4 2.53 -3.40 17.62
CA ALA A 4 1.53 -2.90 16.71
C ALA A 4 1.99 -3.00 15.25
N ILE A 5 1.03 -3.19 14.34
CA ILE A 5 1.22 -3.14 12.88
C ILE A 5 0.07 -2.36 12.25
N ASP A 6 0.37 -1.64 11.18
CA ASP A 6 -0.68 -1.08 10.33
C ASP A 6 -1.21 -2.15 9.37
N LEU A 7 -2.51 -2.11 9.11
CA LEU A 7 -3.18 -2.96 8.13
C LEU A 7 -3.76 -2.06 7.06
N ASN A 8 -3.16 -2.06 5.86
CA ASN A 8 -3.55 -1.20 4.77
C ASN A 8 -4.24 -1.97 3.63
N CYS A 9 -5.11 -1.30 2.90
CA CYS A 9 -5.79 -1.86 1.74
C CYS A 9 -5.92 -0.82 0.62
N ASP A 10 -5.73 -1.26 -0.62
CA ASP A 10 -5.96 -0.46 -1.81
C ASP A 10 -7.47 -0.36 -2.05
N MET A 11 -7.98 0.86 -2.23
CA MET A 11 -9.41 1.18 -2.23
C MET A 11 -9.74 2.30 -3.22
N GLY A 12 -11.03 2.46 -3.50
CA GLY A 12 -11.50 3.51 -4.39
C GLY A 12 -11.07 3.30 -5.85
N GLU A 13 -10.88 2.05 -6.26
CA GLU A 13 -10.34 1.71 -7.57
C GLU A 13 -11.41 1.56 -8.66
N SER A 14 -12.69 1.67 -8.32
CA SER A 14 -13.79 1.77 -9.30
C SER A 14 -13.64 3.02 -10.17
N TYR A 15 -14.11 2.97 -11.42
CA TYR A 15 -14.04 4.11 -12.33
C TYR A 15 -15.27 4.15 -13.25
N GLY A 16 -16.08 5.20 -13.15
CA GLY A 16 -17.30 5.36 -13.93
C GLY A 16 -18.27 4.17 -13.74
N ALA A 17 -18.50 3.42 -14.80
CA ALA A 17 -19.37 2.24 -14.79
C ALA A 17 -18.66 0.97 -14.31
N TRP A 18 -17.34 0.98 -14.18
CA TRP A 18 -16.55 -0.18 -13.74
C TRP A 18 -16.46 -0.23 -12.22
N HIS A 19 -16.90 -1.34 -11.66
CA HIS A 19 -16.83 -1.59 -10.22
C HIS A 19 -15.68 -2.54 -9.91
N MET A 20 -14.82 -2.15 -8.96
CA MET A 20 -13.68 -2.91 -8.48
C MET A 20 -13.75 -3.05 -6.96
N GLY A 21 -13.55 -4.29 -6.47
CA GLY A 21 -13.49 -4.55 -5.04
C GLY A 21 -14.81 -4.37 -4.28
N ASN A 22 -14.71 -4.49 -2.96
CA ASN A 22 -15.80 -4.20 -2.01
C ASN A 22 -15.20 -3.46 -0.81
N ASP A 23 -14.89 -2.19 -1.00
CA ASP A 23 -14.18 -1.36 -0.02
C ASP A 23 -14.90 -1.33 1.33
N GLU A 24 -16.23 -1.17 1.33
CA GLU A 24 -17.03 -1.05 2.54
C GLU A 24 -16.95 -2.32 3.41
N ALA A 25 -16.87 -3.49 2.78
CA ALA A 25 -16.74 -4.75 3.50
C ALA A 25 -15.36 -4.94 4.17
N VAL A 26 -14.32 -4.26 3.68
CA VAL A 26 -12.94 -4.38 4.18
C VAL A 26 -12.58 -3.27 5.16
N LEU A 27 -13.16 -2.07 5.03
CA LEU A 27 -12.85 -0.89 5.86
C LEU A 27 -12.92 -1.14 7.37
N GLN A 28 -13.82 -2.01 7.83
CA GLN A 28 -13.94 -2.34 9.26
C GLN A 28 -12.75 -3.12 9.84
N PHE A 29 -11.89 -3.67 9.00
CA PHE A 29 -10.77 -4.52 9.42
C PHE A 29 -9.41 -3.85 9.29
N VAL A 30 -9.29 -2.77 8.54
CA VAL A 30 -8.03 -2.09 8.25
C VAL A 30 -7.85 -0.82 9.07
N SER A 31 -6.63 -0.33 9.16
CA SER A 31 -6.27 0.94 9.81
C SER A 31 -5.90 2.04 8.81
N SER A 32 -5.59 1.67 7.56
CA SER A 32 -5.20 2.59 6.50
C SER A 32 -5.84 2.21 5.16
N ALA A 33 -6.28 3.22 4.39
CA ALA A 33 -6.84 3.07 3.05
C ALA A 33 -5.96 3.82 2.04
N ASN A 34 -5.45 3.11 1.02
CA ASN A 34 -4.72 3.70 -0.08
C ASN A 34 -5.71 4.01 -1.21
N ILE A 35 -6.08 5.28 -1.38
CA ILE A 35 -7.17 5.67 -2.26
C ILE A 35 -6.65 6.04 -3.65
N ALA A 36 -7.18 5.37 -4.68
CA ALA A 36 -6.84 5.62 -6.09
C ALA A 36 -7.09 7.08 -6.50
N CYS A 37 -6.18 7.63 -7.31
CA CYS A 37 -6.09 9.06 -7.61
C CYS A 37 -6.37 9.40 -9.09
N GLY A 38 -7.14 8.56 -9.79
CA GLY A 38 -7.65 8.85 -11.13
C GLY A 38 -6.86 8.26 -12.29
N PHE A 39 -5.61 7.83 -12.10
CA PHE A 39 -4.76 7.35 -13.20
C PHE A 39 -4.95 5.86 -13.51
N HIS A 40 -5.06 5.01 -12.50
CA HIS A 40 -5.34 3.59 -12.68
C HIS A 40 -6.77 3.19 -12.30
N GLY A 41 -7.44 4.03 -11.54
CA GLY A 41 -8.78 3.89 -11.00
C GLY A 41 -9.15 5.14 -10.22
N GLY A 42 -10.36 5.19 -9.65
CA GLY A 42 -10.73 6.27 -8.76
C GLY A 42 -11.14 7.54 -9.47
N ASP A 43 -12.29 7.54 -10.16
CA ASP A 43 -12.86 8.79 -10.65
C ASP A 43 -13.19 9.78 -9.52
N PRO A 44 -13.43 11.09 -9.79
CA PRO A 44 -13.65 12.08 -8.73
C PRO A 44 -14.78 11.77 -7.76
N SER A 45 -15.84 11.10 -8.22
CA SER A 45 -16.97 10.69 -7.38
C SER A 45 -16.61 9.51 -6.48
N THR A 46 -15.89 8.53 -7.04
CA THR A 46 -15.36 7.37 -6.30
C THR A 46 -14.39 7.83 -5.22
N MET A 47 -13.42 8.68 -5.57
CA MET A 47 -12.45 9.26 -4.65
C MET A 47 -13.15 9.94 -3.44
N ARG A 48 -14.13 10.80 -3.72
CA ARG A 48 -14.91 11.48 -2.66
C ARG A 48 -15.67 10.50 -1.76
N LYS A 49 -16.32 9.48 -2.34
CA LYS A 49 -17.09 8.47 -1.59
C LYS A 49 -16.17 7.62 -0.72
N THR A 50 -15.02 7.21 -1.25
CA THR A 50 -14.06 6.38 -0.51
C THR A 50 -13.43 7.14 0.66
N VAL A 51 -13.11 8.43 0.50
CA VAL A 51 -12.67 9.29 1.62
C VAL A 51 -13.74 9.35 2.70
N ALA A 52 -15.01 9.58 2.35
CA ALA A 52 -16.11 9.62 3.32
C ALA A 52 -16.28 8.30 4.08
N ALA A 53 -16.19 7.17 3.36
CA ALA A 53 -16.29 5.84 3.95
C ALA A 53 -15.12 5.55 4.91
N ALA A 54 -13.88 5.87 4.52
CA ALA A 54 -12.71 5.73 5.38
C ALA A 54 -12.84 6.54 6.68
N MET A 55 -13.30 7.80 6.58
CA MET A 55 -13.56 8.64 7.75
C MET A 55 -14.62 8.05 8.68
N ALA A 56 -15.72 7.54 8.14
CA ALA A 56 -16.79 6.91 8.92
C ALA A 56 -16.29 5.71 9.73
N HIS A 57 -15.33 4.99 9.21
CA HIS A 57 -14.67 3.84 9.86
C HIS A 57 -13.42 4.22 10.68
N LYS A 58 -13.06 5.51 10.76
CA LYS A 58 -11.83 5.99 11.43
C LYS A 58 -10.55 5.40 10.86
N VAL A 59 -10.55 5.13 9.58
CA VAL A 59 -9.42 4.60 8.81
C VAL A 59 -8.60 5.78 8.27
N SER A 60 -7.28 5.71 8.37
CA SER A 60 -6.37 6.73 7.87
C SER A 60 -6.41 6.80 6.34
N VAL A 61 -6.53 8.01 5.80
CA VAL A 61 -6.64 8.25 4.35
C VAL A 61 -5.26 8.47 3.74
N GLY A 62 -4.88 7.68 2.76
CA GLY A 62 -3.64 7.82 2.00
C GLY A 62 -3.87 7.91 0.50
N ALA A 63 -2.93 8.53 -0.21
CA ALA A 63 -2.97 8.62 -1.66
C ALA A 63 -2.29 7.42 -2.31
N HIS A 64 -2.91 6.92 -3.39
CA HIS A 64 -2.45 5.76 -4.15
C HIS A 64 -2.11 6.12 -5.61
N PRO A 65 -1.05 6.95 -5.84
CA PRO A 65 -0.69 7.41 -7.18
C PRO A 65 -0.11 6.29 -8.04
N SER A 66 -0.39 6.36 -9.33
CA SER A 66 0.00 5.34 -10.32
C SER A 66 0.49 5.95 -11.62
N LEU A 67 0.96 5.09 -12.53
CA LEU A 67 1.13 5.41 -13.93
C LEU A 67 -0.23 5.66 -14.61
N PRO A 68 -0.30 6.49 -15.68
CA PRO A 68 -1.54 6.82 -16.37
C PRO A 68 -1.98 5.67 -17.28
N ASP A 69 -2.39 4.57 -16.69
CA ASP A 69 -2.73 3.31 -17.36
C ASP A 69 -4.06 2.75 -16.85
N LEU A 70 -5.14 3.47 -17.11
CA LEU A 70 -6.49 3.06 -16.67
C LEU A 70 -6.88 1.68 -17.22
N VAL A 71 -6.59 1.41 -18.50
CA VAL A 71 -6.93 0.13 -19.15
C VAL A 71 -6.11 -1.03 -18.59
N GLY A 72 -4.84 -0.81 -18.26
CA GLY A 72 -3.96 -1.82 -17.66
C GLY A 72 -3.95 -1.77 -16.13
N PHE A 73 -4.85 -0.98 -15.53
CA PHE A 73 -4.97 -0.85 -14.08
C PHE A 73 -3.63 -0.45 -13.41
N GLY A 74 -2.84 0.42 -14.07
CA GLY A 74 -1.53 0.84 -13.58
C GLY A 74 -0.50 -0.28 -13.43
N ARG A 75 -0.77 -1.49 -13.95
CA ARG A 75 0.11 -2.66 -13.77
C ARG A 75 1.08 -2.89 -14.93
N ARG A 76 0.96 -2.12 -16.02
CA ARG A 76 1.90 -2.18 -17.15
C ARG A 76 3.04 -1.19 -16.93
N ALA A 77 4.28 -1.67 -16.99
CA ALA A 77 5.45 -0.80 -16.89
C ALA A 77 5.49 0.18 -18.09
N MET A 78 5.79 1.43 -17.81
CA MET A 78 5.96 2.49 -18.80
C MET A 78 7.36 3.10 -18.66
N GLN A 79 7.95 3.52 -19.78
CA GLN A 79 9.15 4.35 -19.73
C GLN A 79 8.76 5.76 -19.31
N ILE A 80 9.26 6.19 -18.16
CA ILE A 80 9.06 7.53 -17.62
C ILE A 80 10.38 8.08 -17.10
N THR A 81 10.55 9.37 -17.18
CA THR A 81 11.66 10.07 -16.55
C THR A 81 11.37 10.30 -15.05
N PRO A 82 12.41 10.52 -14.22
CA PRO A 82 12.20 10.92 -12.83
C PRO A 82 11.36 12.20 -12.68
N GLN A 83 11.46 13.16 -13.62
CA GLN A 83 10.65 14.38 -13.59
C GLN A 83 9.17 14.08 -13.85
N GLU A 84 8.86 13.23 -14.83
CA GLU A 84 7.47 12.82 -15.10
C GLU A 84 6.89 12.07 -13.89
N ALA A 85 7.67 11.23 -13.21
CA ALA A 85 7.21 10.58 -11.98
C ALA A 85 6.91 11.59 -10.87
N TYR A 86 7.77 12.58 -10.68
CA TYR A 86 7.55 13.67 -9.73
C TYR A 86 6.24 14.40 -10.04
N ASP A 87 6.05 14.84 -11.28
CA ASP A 87 4.87 15.63 -11.71
C ASP A 87 3.57 14.82 -11.54
N MET A 88 3.59 13.54 -11.93
CA MET A 88 2.44 12.64 -11.77
C MET A 88 2.07 12.40 -10.31
N VAL A 89 3.05 12.25 -9.42
CA VAL A 89 2.80 12.04 -7.99
C VAL A 89 2.27 13.31 -7.36
N VAL A 90 2.85 14.49 -7.64
CA VAL A 90 2.34 15.77 -7.14
C VAL A 90 0.89 15.98 -7.57
N TYR A 91 0.58 15.74 -8.85
CA TYR A 91 -0.78 15.90 -9.38
C TYR A 91 -1.79 15.00 -8.63
N GLN A 92 -1.48 13.72 -8.50
CA GLN A 92 -2.40 12.74 -7.93
C GLN A 92 -2.58 12.92 -6.42
N VAL A 93 -1.48 13.12 -5.69
CA VAL A 93 -1.52 13.38 -4.25
C VAL A 93 -2.25 14.69 -3.96
N GLY A 94 -1.98 15.74 -4.74
CA GLY A 94 -2.65 17.04 -4.62
C GLY A 94 -4.16 16.94 -4.89
N ALA A 95 -4.58 16.17 -5.89
CA ALA A 95 -6.00 15.96 -6.19
C ALA A 95 -6.73 15.29 -5.01
N LEU A 96 -6.18 14.21 -4.45
CA LEU A 96 -6.81 13.55 -3.30
C LEU A 96 -6.73 14.42 -2.04
N ALA A 97 -5.64 15.16 -1.82
CA ALA A 97 -5.53 16.08 -0.69
C ALA A 97 -6.62 17.16 -0.72
N ALA A 98 -6.91 17.72 -1.91
CA ALA A 98 -8.01 18.68 -2.06
C ALA A 98 -9.37 18.04 -1.75
N VAL A 99 -9.63 16.82 -2.23
CA VAL A 99 -10.88 16.08 -1.93
C VAL A 99 -10.99 15.79 -0.43
N ALA A 100 -9.93 15.33 0.22
CA ALA A 100 -9.90 15.08 1.66
C ALA A 100 -10.18 16.36 2.47
N ALA A 101 -9.56 17.48 2.10
CA ALA A 101 -9.77 18.78 2.76
C ALA A 101 -11.22 19.26 2.68
N THR A 102 -11.94 19.04 1.57
CA THR A 102 -13.37 19.39 1.45
C THR A 102 -14.26 18.60 2.40
N GLN A 103 -13.77 17.51 2.96
CA GLN A 103 -14.48 16.66 3.90
C GLN A 103 -13.96 16.80 5.35
N GLY A 104 -13.07 17.77 5.60
CA GLY A 104 -12.54 18.06 6.93
C GLY A 104 -11.48 17.07 7.42
N THR A 105 -10.85 16.35 6.51
CA THR A 105 -9.72 15.46 6.83
C THR A 105 -8.47 15.82 6.02
N ARG A 106 -7.35 15.18 6.34
CA ARG A 106 -6.08 15.33 5.63
C ARG A 106 -5.49 13.97 5.29
N LEU A 107 -4.57 13.96 4.35
CA LEU A 107 -3.84 12.74 4.03
C LEU A 107 -2.92 12.34 5.19
N HIS A 108 -2.76 11.05 5.35
CA HIS A 108 -1.88 10.44 6.33
C HIS A 108 -0.61 9.87 5.67
N HIS A 109 -0.75 9.25 4.50
CA HIS A 109 0.35 8.55 3.85
C HIS A 109 0.21 8.57 2.33
N VAL A 110 1.28 8.15 1.65
CA VAL A 110 1.31 7.89 0.21
C VAL A 110 1.89 6.50 -0.02
N LYS A 111 1.23 5.73 -0.87
CA LYS A 111 1.68 4.43 -1.36
C LYS A 111 1.53 4.41 -2.88
N ALA A 112 2.62 4.25 -3.63
CA ALA A 112 2.53 4.09 -5.08
C ALA A 112 1.79 2.80 -5.45
N HIS A 113 1.06 2.81 -6.59
CA HIS A 113 0.33 1.65 -7.08
C HIS A 113 1.10 0.89 -8.16
N GLY A 114 0.92 -0.41 -8.19
CA GLY A 114 1.16 -1.28 -9.34
C GLY A 114 2.58 -1.23 -9.90
N ALA A 115 2.71 -0.90 -11.19
CA ALA A 115 4.02 -0.86 -11.86
C ALA A 115 4.91 0.25 -11.29
N LEU A 116 4.36 1.41 -10.94
CA LEU A 116 5.13 2.50 -10.33
C LEU A 116 5.79 2.06 -9.01
N TYR A 117 5.05 1.34 -8.17
CA TYR A 117 5.56 0.78 -6.92
C TYR A 117 6.72 -0.19 -7.15
N ASN A 118 6.55 -1.14 -8.09
CA ASN A 118 7.57 -2.15 -8.35
C ASN A 118 8.81 -1.58 -9.05
N MET A 119 8.65 -0.58 -9.90
CA MET A 119 9.77 0.14 -10.55
C MET A 119 10.55 0.93 -9.50
N ALA A 120 9.87 1.71 -8.68
CA ALA A 120 10.50 2.49 -7.62
C ALA A 120 11.20 1.62 -6.57
N ALA A 121 10.73 0.40 -6.32
CA ALA A 121 11.40 -0.50 -5.38
C ALA A 121 12.86 -0.83 -5.79
N LYS A 122 13.22 -0.67 -7.06
CA LYS A 122 14.53 -1.06 -7.65
C LYS A 122 15.30 0.10 -8.28
N ASP A 123 14.63 1.19 -8.63
CA ASP A 123 15.21 2.35 -9.32
C ASP A 123 15.38 3.52 -8.35
N GLU A 124 16.64 3.87 -8.08
CA GLU A 124 16.99 4.94 -7.13
C GLU A 124 16.53 6.33 -7.62
N ALA A 125 16.72 6.64 -8.91
CA ALA A 125 16.35 7.95 -9.46
C ALA A 125 14.84 8.17 -9.42
N LEU A 126 14.07 7.11 -9.73
CA LEU A 126 12.63 7.13 -9.65
C LEU A 126 12.14 7.26 -8.19
N SER A 127 12.77 6.52 -7.27
CA SER A 127 12.50 6.59 -5.83
C SER A 127 12.74 7.99 -5.28
N GLN A 128 13.87 8.59 -5.59
CA GLN A 128 14.20 9.97 -5.19
C GLN A 128 13.18 10.99 -5.73
N ALA A 129 12.71 10.82 -6.97
CA ALA A 129 11.71 11.70 -7.56
C ALA A 129 10.34 11.58 -6.85
N ILE A 130 9.88 10.35 -6.59
CA ILE A 130 8.63 10.09 -5.86
C ILE A 130 8.72 10.66 -4.44
N CYS A 131 9.80 10.40 -3.72
CA CYS A 131 9.98 10.90 -2.35
C CYS A 131 10.03 12.43 -2.29
N ARG A 132 10.70 13.08 -3.25
CA ARG A 132 10.68 14.56 -3.35
C ARG A 132 9.26 15.08 -3.59
N ALA A 133 8.51 14.46 -4.49
CA ALA A 133 7.13 14.85 -4.77
C ALA A 133 6.26 14.77 -3.50
N VAL A 134 6.36 13.68 -2.75
CA VAL A 134 5.61 13.51 -1.49
C VAL A 134 6.01 14.56 -0.46
N ARG A 135 7.31 14.78 -0.25
CA ARG A 135 7.83 15.78 0.69
C ARG A 135 7.39 17.20 0.31
N ASP A 136 7.47 17.54 -0.97
CA ASP A 136 7.17 18.90 -1.44
C ASP A 136 5.65 19.18 -1.41
N VAL A 137 4.80 18.16 -1.47
CA VAL A 137 3.36 18.29 -1.22
C VAL A 137 3.07 18.45 0.28
N ASP A 138 3.58 17.54 1.11
CA ASP A 138 3.44 17.61 2.58
C ASP A 138 4.48 16.70 3.24
N ALA A 139 5.46 17.30 3.91
CA ALA A 139 6.54 16.58 4.59
C ALA A 139 6.10 15.76 5.81
N SER A 140 4.86 15.92 6.28
CA SER A 140 4.30 15.11 7.38
C SER A 140 3.75 13.77 6.92
N LEU A 141 3.63 13.53 5.60
CA LEU A 141 3.12 12.27 5.05
C LEU A 141 4.10 11.11 5.29
N VAL A 142 3.54 9.96 5.61
CA VAL A 142 4.30 8.71 5.70
C VAL A 142 4.39 8.07 4.32
N LEU A 143 5.57 7.71 3.85
CA LEU A 143 5.72 6.96 2.61
C LEU A 143 5.66 5.46 2.89
N TYR A 144 4.72 4.74 2.27
CA TYR A 144 4.64 3.30 2.30
C TYR A 144 5.39 2.71 1.11
N GLY A 145 6.34 1.84 1.36
CA GLY A 145 7.13 1.18 0.32
C GLY A 145 7.52 -0.23 0.70
N LEU A 146 7.80 -1.07 -0.30
CA LEU A 146 8.23 -2.45 -0.09
C LEU A 146 9.39 -2.50 0.91
N ALA A 147 9.31 -3.37 1.88
CA ALA A 147 10.32 -3.53 2.90
C ALA A 147 11.72 -3.74 2.29
N GLY A 148 12.69 -2.93 2.70
CA GLY A 148 14.06 -2.99 2.20
C GLY A 148 14.27 -2.44 0.77
N SER A 149 13.29 -1.77 0.17
CA SER A 149 13.39 -1.24 -1.19
C SER A 149 14.14 0.10 -1.28
N LYS A 150 14.58 0.45 -2.49
CA LYS A 150 15.15 1.77 -2.81
C LYS A 150 14.21 2.92 -2.48
N LEU A 151 12.91 2.71 -2.57
CA LEU A 151 11.92 3.72 -2.23
C LEU A 151 11.95 4.08 -0.74
N VAL A 152 12.08 3.09 0.14
CA VAL A 152 12.20 3.30 1.59
C VAL A 152 13.56 3.92 1.95
N GLU A 153 14.65 3.52 1.28
CA GLU A 153 15.96 4.12 1.45
C GLU A 153 15.92 5.62 1.08
N ALA A 154 15.42 5.97 -0.11
CA ALA A 154 15.29 7.35 -0.58
C ALA A 154 14.42 8.22 0.34
N ALA A 155 13.33 7.68 0.89
CA ALA A 155 12.51 8.41 1.83
C ALA A 155 13.29 8.80 3.10
N ARG A 156 14.05 7.87 3.66
CA ARG A 156 14.90 8.13 4.84
C ARG A 156 15.99 9.16 4.56
N GLU A 157 16.65 9.08 3.40
CA GLU A 157 17.66 10.05 2.98
C GLU A 157 17.09 11.47 2.85
N LEU A 158 15.84 11.60 2.42
CA LEU A 158 15.15 12.88 2.28
C LEU A 158 14.45 13.36 3.57
N GLY A 159 14.58 12.62 4.67
CA GLY A 159 13.97 12.96 5.95
C GLY A 159 12.47 12.71 6.02
N LEU A 160 11.89 11.96 5.06
CA LEU A 160 10.51 11.49 5.13
C LEU A 160 10.40 10.29 6.07
N ARG A 161 9.32 10.22 6.81
CA ARG A 161 8.95 8.99 7.50
C ARG A 161 8.57 7.92 6.49
N ALA A 162 9.21 6.77 6.57
CA ALA A 162 8.91 5.62 5.72
C ALA A 162 8.37 4.47 6.56
N ALA A 163 7.40 3.73 6.02
CA ALA A 163 6.90 2.49 6.56
C ALA A 163 7.27 1.33 5.61
N HIS A 164 7.86 0.30 6.18
CA HIS A 164 8.21 -0.93 5.48
C HIS A 164 6.95 -1.77 5.28
N GLU A 165 6.51 -1.88 4.04
CA GLU A 165 5.33 -2.65 3.68
C GLU A 165 5.68 -4.10 3.40
N VAL A 166 4.86 -4.99 3.95
CA VAL A 166 4.85 -6.42 3.66
C VAL A 166 3.47 -6.86 3.18
N PHE A 167 3.40 -8.03 2.57
CA PHE A 167 2.19 -8.54 1.92
C PHE A 167 1.77 -9.87 2.53
N ALA A 168 0.49 -9.98 2.91
CA ALA A 168 -0.07 -11.20 3.46
C ALA A 168 -0.23 -12.30 2.39
N ASP A 169 -0.64 -11.89 1.19
CA ASP A 169 -1.10 -12.75 0.09
C ASP A 169 -0.07 -12.93 -1.03
N ARG A 170 1.20 -12.55 -0.79
CA ARG A 170 2.27 -12.63 -1.79
C ARG A 170 3.44 -13.49 -1.31
N SER A 171 4.02 -14.26 -2.23
CA SER A 171 5.29 -14.94 -1.96
C SER A 171 6.50 -14.04 -2.25
N TYR A 172 7.62 -14.39 -1.64
CA TYR A 172 8.86 -13.61 -1.67
C TYR A 172 10.01 -14.40 -2.30
N GLN A 173 10.90 -13.70 -2.98
CA GLN A 173 12.17 -14.21 -3.48
C GLN A 173 13.25 -14.16 -2.38
N ASP A 174 14.41 -14.77 -2.64
CA ASP A 174 15.55 -14.83 -1.70
C ASP A 174 16.19 -13.45 -1.44
N ASP A 175 15.94 -12.46 -2.29
CA ASP A 175 16.39 -11.08 -2.16
C ASP A 175 15.38 -10.17 -1.43
N GLY A 176 14.26 -10.74 -0.95
CA GLY A 176 13.18 -10.00 -0.31
C GLY A 176 12.19 -9.33 -1.27
N SER A 177 12.40 -9.44 -2.58
CA SER A 177 11.43 -8.94 -3.56
C SER A 177 10.22 -9.86 -3.68
N LEU A 178 9.09 -9.30 -4.13
CA LEU A 178 7.88 -10.08 -4.38
C LEU A 178 8.06 -10.96 -5.63
N THR A 179 7.55 -12.18 -5.59
CA THR A 179 7.46 -13.04 -6.76
C THR A 179 6.60 -12.35 -7.84
N PRO A 180 7.08 -12.21 -9.09
CA PRO A 180 6.30 -11.62 -10.17
C PRO A 180 4.94 -12.31 -10.33
N ARG A 181 3.86 -11.53 -10.49
CA ARG A 181 2.49 -12.09 -10.59
C ARG A 181 2.30 -13.05 -11.77
N SER A 182 3.16 -12.98 -12.79
CA SER A 182 3.17 -13.90 -13.93
C SER A 182 3.76 -15.29 -13.62
N GLN A 183 4.40 -15.45 -12.46
CA GLN A 183 4.97 -16.73 -12.05
C GLN A 183 4.00 -17.54 -11.19
N PRO A 184 4.01 -18.88 -11.32
CA PRO A 184 3.24 -19.76 -10.44
C PRO A 184 3.63 -19.55 -8.97
N GLY A 185 2.64 -19.61 -8.08
CA GLY A 185 2.87 -19.47 -6.64
C GLY A 185 3.16 -18.04 -6.16
N ALA A 186 2.98 -17.03 -7.02
CA ALA A 186 3.14 -15.63 -6.64
C ALA A 186 2.08 -15.14 -5.64
N MET A 187 0.90 -15.76 -5.66
CA MET A 187 -0.21 -15.44 -4.75
C MET A 187 -0.40 -16.55 -3.72
N ILE A 188 -0.70 -16.16 -2.49
CA ILE A 188 -1.09 -17.05 -1.39
C ILE A 188 -2.59 -16.90 -1.21
N GLU A 189 -3.35 -17.91 -1.64
CA GLU A 189 -4.82 -17.92 -1.59
C GLU A 189 -5.35 -18.56 -0.31
N ASP A 190 -4.54 -19.41 0.33
CA ASP A 190 -4.88 -20.07 1.58
C ASP A 190 -4.71 -19.13 2.78
N VAL A 191 -5.81 -18.93 3.51
CA VAL A 191 -5.87 -17.97 4.64
C VAL A 191 -4.93 -18.37 5.77
N ASP A 192 -4.84 -19.66 6.09
CA ASP A 192 -4.00 -20.14 7.21
C ASP A 192 -2.52 -19.96 6.89
N THR A 193 -2.12 -20.23 5.66
CA THR A 193 -0.75 -19.99 5.16
C THR A 193 -0.40 -18.50 5.24
N ALA A 194 -1.30 -17.62 4.81
CA ALA A 194 -1.09 -16.18 4.87
C ALA A 194 -0.99 -15.67 6.31
N VAL A 195 -1.86 -16.14 7.21
CA VAL A 195 -1.79 -15.82 8.64
C VAL A 195 -0.46 -16.27 9.25
N ALA A 196 -0.02 -17.49 8.95
CA ALA A 196 1.26 -18.00 9.43
C ALA A 196 2.44 -17.16 8.93
N GLN A 197 2.43 -16.76 7.65
CA GLN A 197 3.44 -15.87 7.07
C GLN A 197 3.46 -14.51 7.80
N VAL A 198 2.31 -13.89 8.00
CA VAL A 198 2.20 -12.58 8.67
C VAL A 198 2.72 -12.65 10.10
N LEU A 199 2.30 -13.66 10.87
CA LEU A 199 2.78 -13.82 12.25
C LEU A 199 4.29 -14.03 12.32
N LYS A 200 4.87 -14.75 11.36
CA LYS A 200 6.31 -14.93 11.24
C LYS A 200 7.01 -13.60 10.92
N MET A 201 6.53 -12.82 9.96
CA MET A 201 7.09 -11.50 9.63
C MET A 201 7.06 -10.55 10.84
N VAL A 202 5.93 -10.48 11.55
CA VAL A 202 5.77 -9.52 12.66
C VAL A 202 6.52 -9.94 13.91
N ARG A 203 6.57 -11.24 14.23
CA ARG A 203 7.19 -11.74 15.47
C ARG A 203 8.68 -12.00 15.33
N GLU A 204 9.08 -12.55 14.19
CA GLU A 204 10.45 -13.03 13.98
C GLU A 204 11.27 -12.07 13.08
N GLY A 205 10.61 -11.13 12.39
CA GLY A 205 11.28 -10.22 11.45
C GLY A 205 11.83 -10.93 10.21
N VAL A 206 11.21 -12.03 9.80
CA VAL A 206 11.61 -12.81 8.63
C VAL A 206 10.41 -13.30 7.83
N VAL A 207 10.59 -13.47 6.52
CA VAL A 207 9.62 -14.13 5.64
C VAL A 207 10.25 -15.35 4.98
N ARG A 208 9.46 -16.40 4.77
CA ARG A 208 9.91 -17.59 4.03
C ARG A 208 9.84 -17.32 2.53
N SER A 209 11.00 -17.38 1.85
CA SER A 209 11.07 -17.25 0.40
C SER A 209 10.57 -18.51 -0.33
N VAL A 210 10.34 -18.40 -1.63
CA VAL A 210 9.95 -19.54 -2.49
C VAL A 210 10.99 -20.66 -2.52
N SER A 211 12.25 -20.38 -2.22
CA SER A 211 13.31 -21.39 -2.10
C SER A 211 13.35 -22.07 -0.71
N GLY A 212 12.50 -21.60 0.23
CA GLY A 212 12.48 -22.11 1.60
C GLY A 212 13.49 -21.45 2.54
N ARG A 213 14.10 -20.31 2.16
CA ARG A 213 15.00 -19.54 3.03
C ARG A 213 14.22 -18.55 3.87
N ASP A 214 14.69 -18.28 5.08
CA ASP A 214 14.21 -17.17 5.89
C ASP A 214 14.96 -15.90 5.50
N VAL A 215 14.21 -14.92 4.99
CA VAL A 215 14.73 -13.63 4.54
C VAL A 215 14.35 -12.56 5.57
N PRO A 216 15.30 -11.78 6.10
CA PRO A 216 14.99 -10.69 7.03
C PRO A 216 14.05 -9.66 6.41
N VAL A 217 13.03 -9.25 7.17
CA VAL A 217 12.06 -8.25 6.74
C VAL A 217 11.61 -7.41 7.94
N GLN A 218 11.50 -6.09 7.74
CA GLN A 218 10.84 -5.20 8.68
C GLN A 218 9.38 -5.06 8.25
N ALA A 219 8.43 -5.21 9.16
CA ALA A 219 7.00 -5.11 8.91
C ALA A 219 6.41 -3.97 9.75
N ASP A 220 6.21 -2.81 9.13
CA ASP A 220 5.55 -1.64 9.74
C ASP A 220 4.08 -1.58 9.31
N THR A 221 3.79 -1.96 8.07
CA THR A 221 2.45 -2.01 7.49
C THR A 221 2.27 -3.27 6.64
N LEU A 222 1.09 -3.87 6.74
CA LEU A 222 0.71 -5.10 6.06
C LEU A 222 -0.37 -4.78 5.02
N CYS A 223 -0.10 -5.06 3.76
CA CYS A 223 -1.06 -4.89 2.67
C CYS A 223 -2.00 -6.09 2.55
N ILE A 224 -3.29 -5.77 2.37
CA ILE A 224 -4.34 -6.69 1.95
C ILE A 224 -4.93 -6.17 0.65
N HIS A 225 -5.10 -7.04 -0.34
CA HIS A 225 -5.75 -6.67 -1.60
C HIS A 225 -7.28 -6.79 -1.48
N GLY A 226 -7.98 -5.67 -1.73
CA GLY A 226 -9.44 -5.58 -1.65
C GLY A 226 -10.18 -6.09 -2.89
N ASP A 227 -9.47 -6.31 -4.00
CA ASP A 227 -10.00 -6.72 -5.30
C ASP A 227 -10.26 -8.23 -5.41
N GLN A 228 -9.90 -9.03 -4.39
CA GLN A 228 -10.13 -10.47 -4.39
C GLN A 228 -11.52 -10.85 -3.88
N PRO A 229 -12.14 -11.93 -4.40
CA PRO A 229 -13.48 -12.37 -3.99
C PRO A 229 -13.62 -12.62 -2.48
N ASN A 230 -12.55 -13.05 -1.82
CA ASN A 230 -12.51 -13.39 -0.40
C ASN A 230 -11.83 -12.32 0.47
N ALA A 231 -11.62 -11.09 -0.03
CA ALA A 231 -10.88 -10.04 0.66
C ALA A 231 -11.39 -9.77 2.09
N ARG A 232 -12.72 -9.78 2.29
CA ARG A 232 -13.32 -9.62 3.62
C ARG A 232 -12.93 -10.73 4.59
N VAL A 233 -13.06 -11.99 4.16
CA VAL A 233 -12.74 -13.17 5.01
C VAL A 233 -11.27 -13.15 5.38
N PHE A 234 -10.43 -12.83 4.41
CA PHE A 234 -8.98 -12.71 4.56
C PHE A 234 -8.61 -11.59 5.55
N ALA A 235 -9.18 -10.40 5.39
CA ALA A 235 -8.95 -9.26 6.28
C ALA A 235 -9.40 -9.55 7.72
N GLN A 236 -10.57 -10.17 7.89
CA GLN A 236 -11.07 -10.57 9.21
C GLN A 236 -10.15 -11.59 9.87
N ALA A 237 -9.77 -12.66 9.17
CA ALA A 237 -8.90 -13.70 9.71
C ALA A 237 -7.55 -13.15 10.15
N LEU A 238 -6.92 -12.28 9.35
CA LEU A 238 -5.67 -11.61 9.70
C LEU A 238 -5.84 -10.73 10.94
N ARG A 239 -6.89 -9.92 11.02
CA ARG A 239 -7.15 -9.07 12.18
C ARG A 239 -7.35 -9.87 13.45
N ASP A 240 -8.13 -10.96 13.38
CA ASP A 240 -8.38 -11.85 14.52
C ASP A 240 -7.10 -12.59 14.98
N ALA A 241 -6.29 -13.03 14.03
CA ALA A 241 -4.99 -13.66 14.33
C ALA A 241 -4.02 -12.68 14.98
N LEU A 242 -3.90 -11.45 14.48
CA LEU A 242 -3.06 -10.40 15.07
C LEU A 242 -3.53 -10.07 16.50
N LYS A 243 -4.83 -9.91 16.70
CA LYS A 243 -5.42 -9.66 18.01
C LYS A 243 -5.14 -10.81 18.99
N THR A 244 -5.33 -12.06 18.57
CA THR A 244 -5.02 -13.26 19.37
C THR A 244 -3.54 -13.34 19.71
N ALA A 245 -2.68 -12.86 18.81
CA ALA A 245 -1.23 -12.78 19.01
C ALA A 245 -0.78 -11.63 19.92
N GLY A 246 -1.71 -10.78 20.41
CA GLY A 246 -1.41 -9.59 21.22
C GLY A 246 -0.77 -8.45 20.42
N ILE A 247 -1.05 -8.37 19.11
CA ILE A 247 -0.53 -7.35 18.21
C ILE A 247 -1.66 -6.36 17.90
N ASP A 248 -1.48 -5.09 18.26
CA ASP A 248 -2.44 -4.03 17.97
C ASP A 248 -2.45 -3.69 16.46
N VAL A 249 -3.64 -3.48 15.91
CA VAL A 249 -3.80 -2.97 14.54
C VAL A 249 -4.12 -1.48 14.59
N ARG A 250 -3.17 -0.67 14.13
CA ARG A 250 -3.29 0.80 14.06
C ARG A 250 -2.40 1.37 12.99
N ALA A 251 -2.79 2.51 12.42
CA ALA A 251 -1.97 3.21 11.42
C ALA A 251 -0.56 3.55 11.95
N VAL A 252 0.41 3.60 11.04
CA VAL A 252 1.78 4.04 11.36
C VAL A 252 1.70 5.48 11.89
N PRO A 253 2.30 5.84 13.04
CA PRO A 253 2.25 7.21 13.53
C PRO A 253 2.85 8.19 12.50
N GLN A 254 2.23 9.35 12.30
CA GLN A 254 2.86 10.48 11.61
C GLN A 254 3.96 11.10 12.51
N ALA A 255 4.87 11.83 11.90
CA ALA A 255 5.93 12.52 12.63
C ALA A 255 5.39 13.67 13.50
#